data_c9ef543b94ab9fe759fbfbbbea7c02e8
#
_entry.id   c9ef543b94ab9fe759fbfbbbea7c02e8
#
_cell.length_a   1.000
_cell.length_b   1.000
_cell.length_c   1.000
_cell.angle_alpha   90.00
_cell.angle_beta   90.00
_cell.angle_gamma   90.00
#
_symmetry.space_group_name_H-M   'P 1'
#
loop_
_entity.id
_entity.type
_entity.pdbx_description
1 polymer ?
#
loop_
_entity_poly.entity_id
_entity_poly.type
_entity_poly.pdbx_seq_one_letter_code
_entity_poly.pdbx_strand_id
1 'polypeptide(L)'
;MFSNAKRYDVKGKKYFEYPSKYYCTDVGLRNARLNFRQQEETHIMENIIYNELLCREYSVDVGVVEIVESHGGKRKKKQCEIDSVVNRGSKKYYIQSSLNVSEPSKLETELRPLKNTKDFFKKIIISKTAMRPWTDEDGILHLGLYEFLLNENSLDL
;
A
#
# COMPACT_ATOMS: atom_id res chain seq x y z
N MET A 1 18.62 10.05 4.35
CA MET A 1 18.84 8.62 4.07
C MET A 1 17.65 8.08 3.30
N PHE A 2 17.86 7.10 2.42
CA PHE A 2 16.78 6.48 1.65
C PHE A 2 16.75 4.98 1.98
N SER A 3 15.54 4.46 2.14
CA SER A 3 15.28 3.02 2.22
C SER A 3 14.72 2.52 0.90
N ASN A 4 14.96 1.27 0.56
CA ASN A 4 14.43 0.69 -0.66
C ASN A 4 13.47 -0.46 -0.35
N ALA A 5 12.36 -0.51 -1.05
CA ALA A 5 11.43 -1.63 -1.04
C ALA A 5 11.54 -2.40 -2.35
N LYS A 6 11.77 -3.70 -2.24
CA LYS A 6 11.87 -4.59 -3.41
C LYS A 6 10.48 -4.91 -3.93
N ARG A 7 10.37 -5.19 -5.22
CA ARG A 7 9.12 -5.66 -5.82
C ARG A 7 8.96 -7.16 -5.63
N TYR A 8 7.85 -7.54 -5.07
CA TYR A 8 7.49 -8.92 -4.76
C TYR A 8 6.27 -9.36 -5.57
N ASP A 9 6.43 -10.41 -6.36
CA ASP A 9 5.33 -11.05 -7.06
C ASP A 9 4.47 -11.82 -6.05
N VAL A 10 3.28 -11.31 -5.76
CA VAL A 10 2.38 -11.87 -4.74
C VAL A 10 1.93 -13.29 -5.10
N LYS A 11 1.70 -13.57 -6.38
CA LYS A 11 1.25 -14.89 -6.86
C LYS A 11 2.41 -15.84 -7.08
N GLY A 12 3.48 -15.38 -7.73
CA GLY A 12 4.67 -16.16 -8.04
C GLY A 12 5.60 -16.38 -6.85
N LYS A 13 5.38 -15.65 -5.74
CA LYS A 13 6.18 -15.71 -4.50
C LYS A 13 7.69 -15.55 -4.75
N LYS A 14 8.06 -14.61 -5.62
CA LYS A 14 9.44 -14.31 -6.00
C LYS A 14 9.67 -12.79 -6.05
N TYR A 15 10.93 -12.39 -5.90
CA TYR A 15 11.32 -11.01 -6.06
C TYR A 15 11.66 -10.71 -7.53
N PHE A 16 11.34 -9.48 -7.94
CA PHE A 16 11.84 -8.92 -9.20
C PHE A 16 13.20 -8.26 -8.94
N GLU A 17 14.11 -8.39 -9.89
CA GLU A 17 15.42 -7.72 -9.78
C GLU A 17 15.29 -6.20 -9.89
N TYR A 18 14.38 -5.69 -10.70
CA TYR A 18 14.16 -4.27 -10.96
C TYR A 18 12.71 -3.97 -11.38
N PRO A 19 12.25 -2.70 -11.21
CA PRO A 19 12.80 -1.62 -10.38
C PRO A 19 12.34 -1.70 -8.92
N SER A 20 13.15 -1.18 -7.97
CA SER A 20 12.75 -0.99 -6.57
C SER A 20 12.10 0.39 -6.37
N LYS A 21 11.24 0.53 -5.35
CA LYS A 21 10.80 1.84 -4.85
C LYS A 21 11.75 2.35 -3.78
N TYR A 22 11.96 3.66 -3.76
CA TYR A 22 12.79 4.32 -2.76
C TYR A 22 11.97 5.29 -1.93
N TYR A 23 12.10 5.20 -0.61
CA TYR A 23 11.42 6.04 0.36
C TYR A 23 12.42 6.85 1.14
N CYS A 24 12.11 8.13 1.36
CA CYS A 24 12.94 9.01 2.17
C CYS A 24 12.64 8.82 3.65
N THR A 25 13.67 8.59 4.46
CA THR A 25 13.50 8.43 5.91
C THR A 25 12.96 9.72 6.55
N ASP A 26 13.35 10.88 6.05
CA ASP A 26 12.87 12.17 6.51
C ASP A 26 12.21 12.93 5.34
N VAL A 27 10.87 12.93 5.34
CA VAL A 27 10.07 13.61 4.31
C VAL A 27 10.22 15.13 4.39
N GLY A 28 10.44 15.69 5.58
CA GLY A 28 10.66 17.11 5.78
C GLY A 28 11.98 17.57 5.12
N LEU A 29 13.05 16.83 5.35
CA LEU A 29 14.35 17.09 4.70
C LEU A 29 14.29 16.94 3.18
N ARG A 30 13.56 15.92 2.68
CA ARG A 30 13.28 15.76 1.25
C ARG A 30 12.61 17.00 0.67
N ASN A 31 11.53 17.45 1.31
CA ASN A 31 10.76 18.60 0.84
C ASN A 31 11.60 19.89 0.89
N ALA A 32 12.38 20.10 1.93
CA ALA A 32 13.28 21.23 2.03
C ALA A 32 14.33 21.23 0.90
N ARG A 33 14.93 20.08 0.57
CA ARG A 33 15.86 19.97 -0.56
C ARG A 33 15.22 20.27 -1.92
N LEU A 34 13.94 19.99 -2.07
CA LEU A 34 13.15 20.32 -3.27
C LEU A 34 12.59 21.74 -3.23
N ASN A 35 13.03 22.59 -2.26
CA ASN A 35 12.48 23.91 -2.02
C ASN A 35 10.96 23.93 -1.89
N PHE A 36 10.39 22.87 -1.26
CA PHE A 36 8.96 22.64 -1.10
C PHE A 36 8.17 22.63 -2.43
N ARG A 37 8.83 22.34 -3.53
CA ARG A 37 8.21 22.11 -4.84
C ARG A 37 7.82 20.65 -4.96
N GLN A 38 6.82 20.35 -5.81
CA GLN A 38 6.38 18.97 -6.09
C GLN A 38 5.96 18.19 -4.83
N GLN A 39 5.13 18.80 -4.01
CA GLN A 39 4.52 18.12 -2.87
C GLN A 39 3.33 17.29 -3.35
N GLU A 40 3.60 16.07 -3.78
CA GLU A 40 2.57 15.11 -4.14
C GLU A 40 2.10 14.37 -2.88
N GLU A 41 0.95 14.79 -2.35
CA GLU A 41 0.40 14.25 -1.09
C GLU A 41 0.30 12.73 -1.09
N THR A 42 -0.03 12.12 -2.23
CA THR A 42 -0.12 10.66 -2.39
C THR A 42 1.21 9.99 -2.04
N HIS A 43 2.29 10.45 -2.67
CA HIS A 43 3.62 9.89 -2.42
C HIS A 43 4.14 10.20 -1.01
N ILE A 44 3.78 11.37 -0.45
CA ILE A 44 4.12 11.72 0.94
C ILE A 44 3.41 10.77 1.91
N MET A 45 2.12 10.54 1.72
CA MET A 45 1.34 9.63 2.55
C MET A 45 1.87 8.19 2.48
N GLU A 46 2.14 7.69 1.28
CA GLU A 46 2.73 6.37 1.08
C GLU A 46 4.09 6.25 1.80
N ASN A 47 4.93 7.29 1.70
CA ASN A 47 6.24 7.33 2.37
C ASN A 47 6.10 7.35 3.90
N ILE A 48 5.13 8.07 4.45
CA ILE A 48 4.86 8.10 5.89
C ILE A 48 4.42 6.71 6.37
N ILE A 49 3.49 6.06 5.66
CA ILE A 49 3.04 4.71 5.99
C ILE A 49 4.22 3.73 5.96
N TYR A 50 5.04 3.79 4.92
CA TYR A 50 6.23 2.94 4.80
C TYR A 50 7.19 3.11 5.98
N ASN A 51 7.52 4.36 6.34
CA ASN A 51 8.42 4.65 7.45
C ASN A 51 7.85 4.15 8.78
N GLU A 52 6.55 4.36 9.02
CA GLU A 52 5.87 3.87 10.23
C GLU A 52 5.91 2.35 10.33
N LEU A 53 5.70 1.65 9.23
CA LEU A 53 5.78 0.18 9.19
C LEU A 53 7.20 -0.32 9.54
N LEU A 54 8.24 0.35 9.05
CA LEU A 54 9.63 0.04 9.44
C LEU A 54 9.88 0.32 10.92
N CYS A 55 9.36 1.44 11.48
CA CYS A 55 9.46 1.74 12.90
C CYS A 55 8.80 0.66 13.77
N ARG A 56 7.73 0.04 13.29
CA ARG A 56 7.06 -1.10 13.92
C ARG A 56 7.74 -2.44 13.66
N GLU A 57 8.95 -2.43 13.11
CA GLU A 57 9.77 -3.63 12.84
C GLU A 57 9.17 -4.60 11.81
N TYR A 58 8.32 -4.10 10.90
CA TYR A 58 7.88 -4.88 9.75
C TYR A 58 8.93 -4.88 8.64
N SER A 59 9.07 -6.02 7.96
CA SER A 59 9.70 -6.09 6.65
C SER A 59 8.68 -5.62 5.61
N VAL A 60 9.04 -4.67 4.76
CA VAL A 60 8.13 -4.02 3.81
C VAL A 60 8.65 -4.16 2.39
N ASP A 61 7.85 -4.77 1.54
CA ASP A 61 8.08 -4.91 0.11
C ASP A 61 6.93 -4.26 -0.68
N VAL A 62 7.14 -3.98 -1.95
CA VAL A 62 6.08 -3.54 -2.87
C VAL A 62 5.47 -4.77 -3.54
N GLY A 63 4.14 -4.93 -3.46
CA GLY A 63 3.45 -6.04 -4.08
C GLY A 63 3.19 -5.81 -5.56
N VAL A 64 3.36 -6.86 -6.37
CA VAL A 64 2.95 -6.87 -7.77
C VAL A 64 1.95 -7.99 -7.98
N VAL A 65 0.78 -7.65 -8.53
CA VAL A 65 -0.31 -8.60 -8.83
C VAL A 65 -0.66 -8.53 -10.30
N GLU A 66 -0.62 -9.66 -10.98
CA GLU A 66 -1.06 -9.74 -12.38
C GLU A 66 -2.57 -9.94 -12.45
N ILE A 67 -3.25 -9.05 -13.14
CA ILE A 67 -4.69 -9.08 -13.39
C ILE A 67 -4.93 -9.31 -14.88
N VAL A 68 -5.91 -10.15 -15.21
CA VAL A 68 -6.33 -10.39 -16.58
C VAL A 68 -7.57 -9.57 -16.89
N GLU A 69 -7.45 -8.62 -17.79
CA GLU A 69 -8.57 -7.83 -18.32
C GLU A 69 -9.03 -8.43 -19.63
N SER A 70 -10.35 -8.53 -19.82
CA SER A 70 -10.96 -8.96 -21.08
C SER A 70 -11.62 -7.75 -21.73
N HIS A 71 -11.09 -7.31 -22.87
CA HIS A 71 -11.68 -6.25 -23.69
C HIS A 71 -11.89 -6.76 -25.11
N GLY A 72 -13.13 -6.78 -25.59
CA GLY A 72 -13.47 -7.18 -26.95
C GLY A 72 -13.02 -8.60 -27.33
N GLY A 73 -13.11 -9.56 -26.38
CA GLY A 73 -12.70 -10.97 -26.59
C GLY A 73 -11.18 -11.22 -26.53
N LYS A 74 -10.36 -10.18 -26.40
CA LYS A 74 -8.91 -10.29 -26.18
C LYS A 74 -8.57 -10.21 -24.69
N ARG A 75 -7.83 -11.19 -24.18
CA ARG A 75 -7.30 -11.17 -22.81
C ARG A 75 -5.98 -10.41 -22.79
N LYS A 76 -5.90 -9.37 -21.99
CA LYS A 76 -4.66 -8.60 -21.75
C LYS A 76 -4.26 -8.74 -20.27
N LYS A 77 -3.00 -9.08 -20.04
CA LYS A 77 -2.42 -9.11 -18.70
C LYS A 77 -1.99 -7.69 -18.33
N LYS A 78 -2.37 -7.24 -17.14
CA LYS A 78 -1.96 -5.96 -16.56
C LYS A 78 -1.34 -6.22 -15.20
N GLN A 79 -0.20 -5.62 -14.94
CA GLN A 79 0.40 -5.60 -13.61
C GLN A 79 -0.20 -4.45 -12.81
N CYS A 80 -0.67 -4.75 -11.61
CA CYS A 80 -1.12 -3.78 -10.62
C CYS A 80 -0.19 -3.85 -9.41
N GLU A 81 0.01 -2.72 -8.77
CA GLU A 81 0.88 -2.57 -7.61
C GLU A 81 0.06 -2.56 -6.33
N ILE A 82 0.57 -3.17 -5.27
CA ILE A 82 0.13 -3.00 -3.90
C ILE A 82 1.25 -2.23 -3.21
N ASP A 83 0.92 -1.09 -2.59
CA ASP A 83 1.92 -0.17 -2.04
C ASP A 83 2.83 -0.85 -1.03
N SER A 84 2.29 -1.69 -0.15
CA SER A 84 3.09 -2.39 0.84
C SER A 84 2.61 -3.83 1.07
N VAL A 85 3.55 -4.76 1.00
CA VAL A 85 3.41 -6.14 1.49
C VAL A 85 4.27 -6.25 2.73
N VAL A 86 3.63 -6.40 3.89
CA VAL A 86 4.30 -6.32 5.18
C VAL A 86 4.33 -7.66 5.91
N ASN A 87 5.46 -8.00 6.46
CA ASN A 87 5.67 -9.25 7.17
C ASN A 87 6.37 -9.00 8.52
N ARG A 88 5.88 -9.65 9.59
CA ARG A 88 6.55 -9.72 10.89
C ARG A 88 6.22 -11.04 11.56
N GLY A 89 7.21 -11.93 11.66
CA GLY A 89 6.99 -13.28 12.14
C GLY A 89 6.01 -14.05 11.25
N SER A 90 4.91 -14.54 11.82
CA SER A 90 3.85 -15.23 11.09
C SER A 90 2.78 -14.30 10.48
N LYS A 91 2.84 -13.00 10.80
CA LYS A 91 1.86 -12.01 10.34
C LYS A 91 2.24 -11.50 8.97
N LYS A 92 1.25 -11.42 8.08
CA LYS A 92 1.38 -10.82 6.75
C LYS A 92 0.16 -9.97 6.43
N TYR A 93 0.39 -8.76 5.92
CA TYR A 93 -0.66 -7.82 5.53
C TYR A 93 -0.38 -7.27 4.13
N TYR A 94 -1.44 -6.94 3.40
CA TYR A 94 -1.41 -6.16 2.17
C TYR A 94 -2.00 -4.80 2.45
N ILE A 95 -1.25 -3.75 2.20
CA ILE A 95 -1.65 -2.39 2.52
C ILE A 95 -1.63 -1.53 1.25
N GLN A 96 -2.73 -0.84 1.00
CA GLN A 96 -2.88 0.17 -0.04
C GLN A 96 -3.13 1.52 0.60
N SER A 97 -2.53 2.58 0.08
CA SER A 97 -2.77 3.96 0.51
C SER A 97 -3.71 4.69 -0.45
N SER A 98 -4.60 5.52 0.06
CA SER A 98 -5.49 6.33 -0.76
C SER A 98 -5.76 7.68 -0.10
N LEU A 99 -5.62 8.78 -0.83
CA LEU A 99 -5.93 10.11 -0.28
C LEU A 99 -7.43 10.25 -0.01
N ASN A 100 -8.26 9.70 -0.87
CA ASN A 100 -9.70 9.87 -0.79
C ASN A 100 -10.43 8.59 -1.20
N VAL A 101 -11.26 8.10 -0.31
CA VAL A 101 -12.12 6.92 -0.53
C VAL A 101 -13.59 7.30 -0.80
N SER A 102 -13.90 8.59 -0.90
CA SER A 102 -15.28 9.07 -1.10
C SER A 102 -15.80 8.88 -2.53
N GLU A 103 -14.91 8.75 -3.51
CA GLU A 103 -15.28 8.47 -4.90
C GLU A 103 -15.28 6.95 -5.15
N PRO A 104 -16.44 6.31 -5.40
CA PRO A 104 -16.53 4.87 -5.56
C PRO A 104 -15.63 4.29 -6.66
N SER A 105 -15.50 5.00 -7.78
CA SER A 105 -14.68 4.57 -8.93
C SER A 105 -13.17 4.56 -8.61
N LYS A 106 -12.71 5.56 -7.86
CA LYS A 106 -11.32 5.61 -7.39
C LYS A 106 -11.05 4.54 -6.35
N LEU A 107 -11.96 4.41 -5.38
CA LEU A 107 -11.87 3.38 -4.35
C LEU A 107 -11.79 1.98 -4.98
N GLU A 108 -12.63 1.66 -5.95
CA GLU A 108 -12.59 0.37 -6.64
C GLU A 108 -11.25 0.13 -7.35
N THR A 109 -10.68 1.17 -7.95
CA THR A 109 -9.36 1.10 -8.58
C THR A 109 -8.27 0.77 -7.58
N GLU A 110 -8.28 1.40 -6.39
CA GLU A 110 -7.33 1.17 -5.31
C GLU A 110 -7.51 -0.23 -4.65
N LEU A 111 -8.75 -0.69 -4.51
CA LEU A 111 -9.03 -2.01 -3.95
C LEU A 111 -8.73 -3.16 -4.92
N ARG A 112 -8.68 -2.90 -6.20
CA ARG A 112 -8.52 -3.91 -7.25
C ARG A 112 -7.28 -4.80 -7.09
N PRO A 113 -6.07 -4.29 -6.78
CA PRO A 113 -4.91 -5.13 -6.52
C PRO A 113 -5.12 -6.05 -5.31
N LEU A 114 -5.69 -5.52 -4.22
CA LEU A 114 -5.98 -6.26 -2.99
C LEU A 114 -6.94 -7.42 -3.23
N LYS A 115 -8.03 -7.18 -3.97
CA LYS A 115 -9.02 -8.21 -4.34
C LYS A 115 -8.45 -9.33 -5.21
N ASN A 116 -7.33 -9.08 -5.89
CA ASN A 116 -6.71 -10.02 -6.82
C ASN A 116 -5.50 -10.79 -6.27
N THR A 117 -5.18 -10.68 -4.99
CA THR A 117 -4.08 -11.45 -4.35
C THR A 117 -4.34 -12.95 -4.34
N LYS A 118 -5.61 -13.38 -4.31
CA LYS A 118 -6.08 -14.78 -4.28
C LYS A 118 -5.58 -15.57 -3.07
N ASP A 119 -5.35 -14.90 -1.96
CA ASP A 119 -5.01 -15.50 -0.67
C ASP A 119 -5.85 -14.87 0.45
N PHE A 120 -5.71 -15.41 1.67
CA PHE A 120 -6.50 -15.03 2.84
C PHE A 120 -5.77 -14.11 3.81
N PHE A 121 -4.61 -13.59 3.43
CA PHE A 121 -3.92 -12.61 4.27
C PHE A 121 -4.73 -11.32 4.36
N LYS A 122 -4.63 -10.66 5.50
CA LYS A 122 -5.39 -9.45 5.79
C LYS A 122 -5.04 -8.35 4.81
N LYS A 123 -6.07 -7.70 4.30
CA LYS A 123 -6.01 -6.60 3.34
C LYS A 123 -6.50 -5.33 4.01
N ILE A 124 -5.77 -4.26 3.83
CA ILE A 124 -6.01 -2.99 4.52
C ILE A 124 -5.89 -1.86 3.50
N ILE A 125 -6.86 -0.95 3.51
CA ILE A 125 -6.73 0.33 2.83
C ILE A 125 -6.60 1.44 3.88
N ILE A 126 -5.53 2.22 3.80
CA ILE A 126 -5.31 3.37 4.68
C ILE A 126 -5.66 4.64 3.92
N SER A 127 -6.58 5.44 4.44
CA SER A 127 -7.01 6.68 3.82
C SER A 127 -6.63 7.90 4.65
N LYS A 128 -6.41 9.04 3.98
CA LYS A 128 -6.19 10.32 4.65
C LYS A 128 -7.42 10.77 5.44
N THR A 129 -8.60 10.34 5.03
CA THR A 129 -9.86 10.71 5.67
C THR A 129 -9.92 10.12 7.09
N ALA A 130 -10.21 10.95 8.07
CA ALA A 130 -10.47 10.49 9.43
C ALA A 130 -11.76 9.66 9.46
N MET A 131 -11.65 8.39 9.80
CA MET A 131 -12.78 7.47 9.89
C MET A 131 -12.54 6.47 11.02
N ARG A 132 -13.63 5.93 11.56
CA ARG A 132 -13.56 4.76 12.43
C ARG A 132 -13.20 3.54 11.57
N PRO A 133 -12.35 2.64 12.08
CA PRO A 133 -12.05 1.39 11.39
C PRO A 133 -13.33 0.59 11.11
N TRP A 134 -13.43 0.04 9.90
CA TRP A 134 -14.52 -0.86 9.51
C TRP A 134 -14.05 -1.82 8.43
N THR A 135 -14.71 -2.96 8.31
CA THR A 135 -14.38 -3.97 7.31
C THR A 135 -15.50 -4.05 6.29
N ASP A 136 -15.16 -4.06 5.02
CA ASP A 136 -16.11 -4.17 3.92
C ASP A 136 -16.55 -5.63 3.65
N GLU A 137 -17.45 -5.80 2.66
CA GLU A 137 -17.98 -7.11 2.27
C GLU A 137 -16.90 -8.05 1.68
N ASP A 138 -15.81 -7.52 1.17
CA ASP A 138 -14.66 -8.27 0.67
C ASP A 138 -13.65 -8.63 1.78
N GLY A 139 -13.93 -8.26 3.03
CA GLY A 139 -13.06 -8.48 4.18
C GLY A 139 -11.84 -7.55 4.23
N ILE A 140 -11.90 -6.41 3.54
CA ILE A 140 -10.82 -5.41 3.54
C ILE A 140 -11.07 -4.42 4.67
N LEU A 141 -10.06 -4.24 5.54
CA LEU A 141 -10.12 -3.26 6.62
C LEU A 141 -9.87 -1.86 6.07
N HIS A 142 -10.82 -0.97 6.30
CA HIS A 142 -10.70 0.46 6.02
C HIS A 142 -10.23 1.18 7.27
N LEU A 143 -9.09 1.88 7.18
CA LEU A 143 -8.41 2.50 8.29
C LEU A 143 -8.06 3.95 7.97
N GLY A 144 -8.30 4.86 8.92
CA GLY A 144 -7.84 6.24 8.80
C GLY A 144 -6.34 6.36 9.09
N LEU A 145 -5.64 7.26 8.39
CA LEU A 145 -4.19 7.47 8.58
C LEU A 145 -3.84 7.81 10.04
N TYR A 146 -4.64 8.64 10.70
CA TYR A 146 -4.38 9.00 12.09
C TYR A 146 -4.55 7.81 13.04
N GLU A 147 -5.58 6.99 12.82
CA GLU A 147 -5.75 5.75 13.60
C GLU A 147 -4.57 4.81 13.38
N PHE A 148 -4.12 4.67 12.14
CA PHE A 148 -2.93 3.89 11.83
C PHE A 148 -1.70 4.40 12.58
N LEU A 149 -1.42 5.71 12.57
CA LEU A 149 -0.22 6.29 13.16
C LEU A 149 -0.22 6.29 14.70
N LEU A 150 -1.41 6.45 15.33
CA LEU A 150 -1.53 6.61 16.78
C LEU A 150 -1.80 5.28 17.52
N ASN A 151 -2.25 4.26 16.82
CA ASN A 151 -2.56 2.95 17.39
C ASN A 151 -1.62 1.89 16.83
N GLU A 152 -0.65 1.44 17.62
CA GLU A 152 0.35 0.43 17.22
C GLU A 152 -0.29 -0.90 16.80
N ASN A 153 -1.48 -1.23 17.34
CA ASN A 153 -2.22 -2.46 17.04
C ASN A 153 -3.25 -2.29 15.92
N SER A 154 -3.25 -1.15 15.24
CA SER A 154 -4.23 -0.81 14.20
C SER A 154 -4.33 -1.82 13.05
N LEU A 155 -3.27 -2.54 12.74
CA LEU A 155 -3.28 -3.57 11.70
C LEU A 155 -3.98 -4.87 12.15
N ASP A 156 -4.20 -5.04 13.44
CA ASP A 156 -4.83 -6.25 14.02
C ASP A 156 -6.33 -6.05 14.33
N LEU A 157 -6.89 -4.86 14.05
CA LEU A 157 -8.31 -4.54 14.23
C LEU A 157 -9.23 -5.41 13.38
#